data_e2812ac8593c0520bc20d9a21dcf2fdd
#
_entry.id   e2812ac8593c0520bc20d9a21dcf2fdd
#
_cell.length_a   1.000
_cell.length_b   1.000
_cell.length_c   1.000
_cell.angle_alpha   90.00
_cell.angle_beta   90.00
_cell.angle_gamma   90.00
#
_symmetry.space_group_name_H-M   'P 1'
#
loop_
_entity.id
_entity.type
_entity.pdbx_description
1 polymer ?
#
loop_
_entity_poly.entity_id
_entity_poly.type
_entity_poly.pdbx_seq_one_letter_code
_entity_poly.pdbx_strand_id
1 'polypeptide(L)'
;LMAVFSAASHPRPGKRAGAWMTSHKPQFRKEGKHERPQISIVCNFTRPTKTSPSLLTFNEVTTLFHEFGHALHGMLADSTYPSLSGTSVYWDFVELPSQIMENWCYEPEALALFAKHYQTGEVIPENLVERIRASANFLEGIATVRQLSFGMLDMAWHSGNPSTVGDVKEFETAAFAKTRLLPEHAETCMSTSFSHIFQGGYSAGYYSYKWAEVLDADAFSYFREKGIFNKEVAGKFKENILSKGGTEDPMDLYVRFRGRKPDPQALLERAGLADAKS
;
A
#
# COMPACT_ATOMS: atom_id res chain seq x y z
N LEU A 1 0.71 24.41 13.06
CA LEU A 1 1.49 23.26 12.61
C LEU A 1 0.73 21.98 12.90
N MET A 2 0.50 21.13 11.92
CA MET A 2 -0.21 19.84 12.05
C MET A 2 0.79 18.70 12.26
N ALA A 3 1.83 18.62 11.43
CA ALA A 3 2.86 17.60 11.45
C ALA A 3 4.16 18.16 10.87
N VAL A 4 5.28 17.47 11.10
CA VAL A 4 6.52 17.66 10.34
C VAL A 4 6.66 16.48 9.38
N PHE A 5 6.83 16.76 8.11
CA PHE A 5 7.00 15.75 7.06
C PHE A 5 8.32 15.94 6.32
N SER A 6 9.01 14.85 6.06
CA SER A 6 10.21 14.83 5.23
C SER A 6 10.19 13.65 4.24
N ALA A 7 10.89 13.81 3.11
CA ALA A 7 10.97 12.79 2.08
C ALA A 7 12.44 12.59 1.64
N ALA A 8 12.89 11.34 1.56
CA ALA A 8 14.19 10.96 1.02
C ALA A 8 13.99 10.18 -0.29
N SER A 9 13.94 10.87 -1.42
CA SER A 9 13.44 10.34 -2.69
C SER A 9 14.42 9.48 -3.47
N HIS A 10 15.74 9.72 -3.37
CA HIS A 10 16.72 9.09 -4.26
C HIS A 10 17.65 8.12 -3.54
N PRO A 11 18.18 7.09 -4.26
CA PRO A 11 19.17 6.16 -3.71
C PRO A 11 20.49 6.87 -3.41
N ARG A 12 21.24 6.36 -2.43
CA ARG A 12 22.60 6.78 -2.11
C ARG A 12 23.35 5.60 -1.49
N PRO A 13 24.71 5.64 -1.45
CA PRO A 13 25.49 4.63 -0.73
C PRO A 13 24.99 4.47 0.72
N GLY A 14 24.85 3.22 1.16
CA GLY A 14 24.35 2.88 2.49
C GLY A 14 22.84 3.00 2.71
N LYS A 15 22.07 3.46 1.72
CA LYS A 15 20.62 3.47 1.79
C LYS A 15 20.05 2.13 1.34
N ARG A 16 19.21 1.51 2.16
CA ARG A 16 18.51 0.26 1.82
C ARG A 16 17.58 0.48 0.62
N ALA A 17 17.46 -0.54 -0.23
CA ALA A 17 16.49 -0.56 -1.35
C ALA A 17 15.05 -0.67 -0.84
N GLY A 18 14.08 -0.36 -1.72
CA GLY A 18 12.65 -0.35 -1.42
C GLY A 18 12.14 1.03 -1.04
N ALA A 19 10.92 1.07 -0.53
CA ALA A 19 10.29 2.28 0.00
C ALA A 19 9.62 1.95 1.34
N TRP A 20 9.51 2.93 2.22
CA TRP A 20 8.84 2.79 3.51
C TRP A 20 8.55 4.13 4.16
N MET A 21 7.57 4.16 5.05
CA MET A 21 7.33 5.26 5.98
C MET A 21 8.00 5.00 7.33
N THR A 22 8.45 6.06 7.98
CA THR A 22 8.97 6.03 9.35
C THR A 22 8.30 7.10 10.20
N SER A 23 7.79 6.69 11.36
CA SER A 23 7.37 7.60 12.42
C SER A 23 8.56 7.84 13.37
N HIS A 24 9.20 9.01 13.28
CA HIS A 24 10.27 9.42 14.21
C HIS A 24 9.69 9.85 15.56
N LYS A 25 8.51 10.46 15.52
CA LYS A 25 7.70 10.81 16.68
C LYS A 25 6.24 10.61 16.29
N PRO A 26 5.47 9.74 16.97
CA PRO A 26 4.04 9.63 16.74
C PRO A 26 3.29 10.85 17.26
N GLN A 27 2.05 11.04 16.84
CA GLN A 27 1.13 11.97 17.48
C GLN A 27 0.63 11.36 18.80
N PHE A 28 0.49 12.15 19.84
CA PHE A 28 -0.16 11.77 21.09
C PHE A 28 -0.59 13.01 21.88
N ARG A 29 -1.27 12.81 23.01
CA ARG A 29 -1.66 13.90 23.92
C ARG A 29 -0.87 13.77 25.24
N LYS A 30 -0.24 14.86 25.65
CA LYS A 30 0.45 14.97 26.94
C LYS A 30 -0.05 16.23 27.67
N GLU A 31 -0.55 16.07 28.90
CA GLU A 31 -1.04 17.18 29.72
C GLU A 31 -2.06 18.08 28.98
N GLY A 32 -2.97 17.46 28.23
CA GLY A 32 -3.96 18.15 27.41
C GLY A 32 -3.43 18.82 26.14
N LYS A 33 -2.12 18.76 25.85
CA LYS A 33 -1.50 19.32 24.65
C LYS A 33 -1.30 18.25 23.59
N HIS A 34 -1.50 18.64 22.34
CA HIS A 34 -1.19 17.82 21.17
C HIS A 34 0.33 17.82 20.90
N GLU A 35 0.94 16.65 21.01
CA GLU A 35 2.30 16.40 20.53
C GLU A 35 2.25 16.08 19.03
N ARG A 36 2.92 16.91 18.23
CA ARG A 36 2.85 16.82 16.78
C ARG A 36 3.73 15.71 16.23
N PRO A 37 3.24 14.93 15.25
CA PRO A 37 4.01 13.84 14.68
C PRO A 37 5.14 14.35 13.78
N GLN A 38 6.22 13.55 13.72
CA GLN A 38 7.34 13.73 12.79
C GLN A 38 7.44 12.47 11.93
N ILE A 39 7.08 12.59 10.68
CA ILE A 39 6.94 11.49 9.74
C ILE A 39 7.91 11.68 8.58
N SER A 40 8.51 10.60 8.11
CA SER A 40 9.26 10.60 6.87
C SER A 40 8.83 9.46 5.96
N ILE A 41 8.97 9.69 4.65
CA ILE A 41 8.97 8.62 3.66
C ILE A 41 10.36 8.48 3.04
N VAL A 42 10.72 7.25 2.73
CA VAL A 42 11.96 6.91 2.06
C VAL A 42 11.62 6.16 0.78
N CYS A 43 12.15 6.63 -0.34
CA CYS A 43 12.01 6.00 -1.64
C CYS A 43 13.38 5.89 -2.32
N ASN A 44 13.45 5.16 -3.43
CA ASN A 44 14.67 4.99 -4.21
C ASN A 44 14.37 5.25 -5.69
N PHE A 45 13.83 6.43 -6.00
CA PHE A 45 13.41 6.83 -7.34
C PHE A 45 14.58 7.08 -8.29
N THR A 46 14.29 6.96 -9.58
CA THR A 46 15.21 7.29 -10.67
C THR A 46 15.81 8.69 -10.47
N ARG A 47 17.14 8.77 -10.49
CA ARG A 47 17.86 10.04 -10.32
C ARG A 47 17.78 10.90 -11.56
N PRO A 48 17.83 12.23 -11.42
CA PRO A 48 18.08 13.12 -12.54
C PRO A 48 19.46 12.85 -13.15
N THR A 49 19.60 13.14 -14.43
CA THR A 49 20.87 13.13 -15.14
C THR A 49 21.34 14.59 -15.38
N LYS A 50 22.52 14.76 -16.02
CA LYS A 50 22.99 16.12 -16.40
C LYS A 50 22.08 16.80 -17.41
N THR A 51 21.31 16.03 -18.18
CA THR A 51 20.50 16.52 -19.32
C THR A 51 18.98 16.31 -19.15
N SER A 52 18.56 15.58 -18.11
CA SER A 52 17.16 15.27 -17.88
C SER A 52 16.84 15.32 -16.38
N PRO A 53 15.69 15.89 -15.99
CA PRO A 53 15.21 15.84 -14.62
C PRO A 53 14.90 14.40 -14.20
N SER A 54 14.61 14.19 -12.93
CA SER A 54 14.09 12.91 -12.42
C SER A 54 12.68 12.69 -12.98
N LEU A 55 12.56 11.85 -14.00
CA LEU A 55 11.28 11.43 -14.58
C LEU A 55 10.92 10.08 -13.96
N LEU A 56 9.85 10.05 -13.19
CA LEU A 56 9.41 8.84 -12.50
C LEU A 56 8.69 7.89 -13.46
N THR A 57 8.95 6.61 -13.33
CA THR A 57 8.11 5.57 -13.93
C THR A 57 6.74 5.56 -13.26
N PHE A 58 5.74 4.95 -13.89
CA PHE A 58 4.40 4.84 -13.31
C PHE A 58 4.43 4.11 -11.95
N ASN A 59 5.21 3.03 -11.84
CA ASN A 59 5.40 2.32 -10.56
C ASN A 59 6.05 3.18 -9.47
N GLU A 60 6.97 4.06 -9.83
CA GLU A 60 7.56 5.00 -8.85
C GLU A 60 6.53 6.04 -8.38
N VAL A 61 5.62 6.45 -9.26
CA VAL A 61 4.51 7.35 -8.90
C VAL A 61 3.53 6.64 -7.96
N THR A 62 3.10 5.42 -8.28
CA THR A 62 2.21 4.65 -7.38
C THR A 62 2.87 4.38 -6.03
N THR A 63 4.17 4.06 -6.01
CA THR A 63 4.94 3.93 -4.76
C THR A 63 4.96 5.22 -3.94
N LEU A 64 5.11 6.39 -4.58
CA LEU A 64 5.05 7.67 -3.88
C LEU A 64 3.69 7.89 -3.21
N PHE A 65 2.60 7.61 -3.93
CA PHE A 65 1.24 7.71 -3.39
C PHE A 65 1.00 6.72 -2.25
N HIS A 66 1.48 5.48 -2.39
CA HIS A 66 1.46 4.46 -1.35
C HIS A 66 2.13 4.94 -0.05
N GLU A 67 3.39 5.32 -0.13
CA GLU A 67 4.14 5.79 1.04
C GLU A 67 3.53 7.06 1.64
N PHE A 68 2.98 7.93 0.80
CA PHE A 68 2.28 9.11 1.27
C PHE A 68 0.96 8.77 1.98
N GLY A 69 0.29 7.68 1.60
CA GLY A 69 -0.87 7.15 2.32
C GLY A 69 -0.52 6.74 3.77
N HIS A 70 0.59 6.04 3.96
CA HIS A 70 1.13 5.77 5.30
C HIS A 70 1.50 7.06 6.04
N ALA A 71 2.11 8.01 5.34
CA ALA A 71 2.46 9.30 5.93
C ALA A 71 1.21 10.07 6.39
N LEU A 72 0.13 10.08 5.61
CA LEU A 72 -1.16 10.67 6.00
C LEU A 72 -1.73 10.00 7.25
N HIS A 73 -1.64 8.67 7.34
CA HIS A 73 -2.08 7.92 8.53
C HIS A 73 -1.31 8.37 9.78
N GLY A 74 0.01 8.56 9.67
CA GLY A 74 0.83 9.08 10.76
C GLY A 74 0.58 10.55 11.09
N MET A 75 0.45 11.41 10.07
CA MET A 75 0.33 12.86 10.23
C MET A 75 -1.06 13.31 10.73
N LEU A 76 -2.12 12.59 10.34
CA LEU A 76 -3.50 12.93 10.67
C LEU A 76 -4.04 12.18 11.90
N ALA A 77 -3.19 11.38 12.56
CA ALA A 77 -3.56 10.67 13.79
C ALA A 77 -4.01 11.65 14.89
N ASP A 78 -5.00 11.22 15.65
CA ASP A 78 -5.51 11.95 16.84
C ASP A 78 -5.83 10.97 17.96
N SER A 79 -4.80 10.41 18.57
CA SER A 79 -4.91 9.47 19.69
C SER A 79 -4.32 10.06 20.96
N THR A 80 -4.76 9.53 22.11
CA THR A 80 -4.24 9.91 23.42
C THR A 80 -2.87 9.28 23.66
N TYR A 81 -2.68 8.01 23.23
CA TYR A 81 -1.49 7.23 23.51
C TYR A 81 -0.64 7.04 22.25
N PRO A 82 0.69 7.24 22.35
CA PRO A 82 1.58 7.10 21.21
C PRO A 82 1.60 5.68 20.63
N SER A 83 1.40 4.65 21.44
CA SER A 83 1.37 3.24 21.03
C SER A 83 0.15 2.85 20.20
N LEU A 84 -0.88 3.71 20.14
CA LEU A 84 -2.10 3.52 19.36
C LEU A 84 -2.21 4.53 18.21
N SER A 85 -1.16 5.27 17.93
CA SER A 85 -1.18 6.39 16.99
C SER A 85 -0.79 5.97 15.57
N GLY A 86 -1.47 6.55 14.58
CA GLY A 86 -1.13 6.40 13.16
C GLY A 86 -1.12 4.95 12.70
N THR A 87 0.01 4.49 12.19
CA THR A 87 0.18 3.12 11.67
C THR A 87 0.29 2.02 12.73
N SER A 88 0.12 2.36 14.01
CA SER A 88 0.06 1.37 15.11
C SER A 88 -1.33 0.71 15.16
N VAL A 89 -1.66 -0.05 14.15
CA VAL A 89 -2.92 -0.78 13.91
C VAL A 89 -2.64 -2.27 13.74
N TYR A 90 -3.69 -3.10 13.64
CA TYR A 90 -3.51 -4.49 13.20
C TYR A 90 -2.90 -4.55 11.81
N TRP A 91 -2.04 -5.55 11.55
CA TRP A 91 -1.29 -5.67 10.31
C TRP A 91 -2.18 -5.75 9.06
N ASP A 92 -3.30 -6.41 9.15
CA ASP A 92 -4.23 -6.54 8.03
C ASP A 92 -5.07 -5.27 7.76
N PHE A 93 -4.83 -4.19 8.51
CA PHE A 93 -5.44 -2.89 8.31
C PHE A 93 -4.44 -1.79 7.93
N VAL A 94 -3.14 -2.02 8.15
CA VAL A 94 -2.11 -0.98 7.98
C VAL A 94 -1.96 -0.52 6.52
N GLU A 95 -2.23 -1.39 5.56
CA GLU A 95 -2.08 -1.10 4.13
C GLU A 95 -3.32 -0.44 3.48
N LEU A 96 -4.44 -0.32 4.19
CA LEU A 96 -5.61 0.38 3.65
C LEU A 96 -5.32 1.84 3.27
N PRO A 97 -4.69 2.68 4.15
CA PRO A 97 -4.38 4.07 3.80
C PRO A 97 -3.35 4.23 2.68
N SER A 98 -2.41 3.29 2.55
CA SER A 98 -1.39 3.33 1.50
C SER A 98 -1.95 2.88 0.15
N GLN A 99 -2.59 1.72 0.09
CA GLN A 99 -3.11 1.16 -1.15
C GLN A 99 -4.27 1.97 -1.73
N ILE A 100 -5.13 2.56 -0.90
CA ILE A 100 -6.22 3.39 -1.42
C ILE A 100 -5.68 4.60 -2.20
N MET A 101 -4.56 5.19 -1.76
CA MET A 101 -3.96 6.35 -2.45
C MET A 101 -3.44 6.02 -3.85
N GLU A 102 -3.03 4.79 -4.11
CA GLU A 102 -2.56 4.34 -5.42
C GLU A 102 -3.66 4.48 -6.49
N ASN A 103 -4.93 4.34 -6.11
CA ASN A 103 -6.05 4.41 -7.06
C ASN A 103 -6.15 5.77 -7.77
N TRP A 104 -5.76 6.89 -7.11
CA TRP A 104 -5.72 8.21 -7.76
C TRP A 104 -4.75 8.27 -8.93
N CYS A 105 -3.71 7.43 -8.96
CA CYS A 105 -2.76 7.38 -10.07
C CYS A 105 -3.39 6.87 -11.38
N TYR A 106 -4.57 6.27 -11.32
CA TYR A 106 -5.31 5.77 -12.49
C TYR A 106 -6.47 6.69 -12.90
N GLU A 107 -6.72 7.77 -12.17
CA GLU A 107 -7.84 8.67 -12.42
C GLU A 107 -7.40 9.88 -13.25
N PRO A 108 -8.06 10.15 -14.41
CA PRO A 108 -7.70 11.27 -15.30
C PRO A 108 -7.67 12.61 -14.59
N GLU A 109 -8.66 12.87 -13.72
CA GLU A 109 -8.74 14.12 -12.97
C GLU A 109 -7.54 14.32 -12.04
N ALA A 110 -7.04 13.24 -11.41
CA ALA A 110 -5.86 13.30 -10.55
C ALA A 110 -4.59 13.45 -11.38
N LEU A 111 -4.44 12.67 -12.46
CA LEU A 111 -3.30 12.75 -13.37
C LEU A 111 -3.15 14.15 -13.99
N ALA A 112 -4.25 14.82 -14.31
CA ALA A 112 -4.22 16.18 -14.85
C ALA A 112 -3.57 17.21 -13.90
N LEU A 113 -3.54 16.93 -12.60
CA LEU A 113 -2.92 17.83 -11.62
C LEU A 113 -1.39 17.78 -11.67
N PHE A 114 -0.79 16.62 -11.89
CA PHE A 114 0.66 16.42 -11.76
C PHE A 114 1.33 15.76 -12.96
N ALA A 115 0.64 14.96 -13.76
CA ALA A 115 1.21 14.27 -14.91
C ALA A 115 1.32 15.21 -16.11
N LYS A 116 2.35 16.06 -16.09
CA LYS A 116 2.59 17.10 -17.08
C LYS A 116 3.95 16.93 -17.74
N HIS A 117 4.02 17.24 -19.02
CA HIS A 117 5.28 17.23 -19.76
C HIS A 117 6.26 18.25 -19.16
N TYR A 118 7.45 17.82 -18.79
CA TYR A 118 8.38 18.58 -17.96
C TYR A 118 8.93 19.84 -18.63
N GLN A 119 8.85 19.96 -19.96
CA GLN A 119 9.27 21.14 -20.71
C GLN A 119 8.08 22.00 -21.14
N THR A 120 7.00 21.38 -21.66
CA THR A 120 5.87 22.14 -22.22
C THR A 120 4.78 22.43 -21.20
N GLY A 121 4.71 21.66 -20.11
CA GLY A 121 3.63 21.77 -19.11
C GLY A 121 2.30 21.18 -19.57
N GLU A 122 2.24 20.60 -20.77
CA GLU A 122 1.05 19.93 -21.28
C GLU A 122 0.68 18.73 -20.43
N VAL A 123 -0.62 18.57 -20.16
CA VAL A 123 -1.16 17.43 -19.43
C VAL A 123 -0.96 16.15 -20.24
N ILE A 124 -0.76 15.03 -19.56
CA ILE A 124 -0.65 13.71 -20.19
C ILE A 124 -1.82 13.47 -21.15
N PRO A 125 -1.57 13.03 -22.39
CA PRO A 125 -2.63 12.74 -23.36
C PRO A 125 -3.58 11.64 -22.89
N GLU A 126 -4.86 11.78 -23.18
CA GLU A 126 -5.91 10.84 -22.77
C GLU A 126 -5.64 9.38 -23.22
N ASN A 127 -5.16 9.21 -24.45
CA ASN A 127 -4.80 7.88 -24.97
C ASN A 127 -3.69 7.18 -24.17
N LEU A 128 -2.81 7.93 -23.49
CA LEU A 128 -1.81 7.36 -22.58
C LEU A 128 -2.44 6.97 -21.24
N VAL A 129 -3.38 7.76 -20.75
CA VAL A 129 -4.14 7.42 -19.53
C VAL A 129 -4.97 6.15 -19.74
N GLU A 130 -5.63 6.02 -20.90
CA GLU A 130 -6.36 4.81 -21.28
C GLU A 130 -5.44 3.58 -21.33
N ARG A 131 -4.24 3.72 -21.89
CA ARG A 131 -3.24 2.64 -21.93
C ARG A 131 -2.75 2.25 -20.54
N ILE A 132 -2.55 3.19 -19.64
CA ILE A 132 -2.20 2.93 -18.24
C ILE A 132 -3.31 2.09 -17.60
N ARG A 133 -4.56 2.50 -17.74
CA ARG A 133 -5.72 1.75 -17.21
C ARG A 133 -5.84 0.35 -17.81
N ALA A 134 -5.71 0.22 -19.12
CA ALA A 134 -5.77 -1.06 -19.80
C ALA A 134 -4.64 -2.01 -19.37
N SER A 135 -3.46 -1.47 -19.08
CA SER A 135 -2.32 -2.28 -18.63
C SER A 135 -2.45 -2.76 -17.18
N ALA A 136 -3.29 -2.12 -16.35
CA ALA A 136 -3.44 -2.48 -14.95
C ALA A 136 -3.92 -3.93 -14.74
N ASN A 137 -4.77 -4.43 -15.63
CA ASN A 137 -5.33 -5.78 -15.54
C ASN A 137 -4.54 -6.82 -16.38
N PHE A 138 -3.43 -6.40 -17.00
CA PHE A 138 -2.62 -7.34 -17.79
C PHE A 138 -1.97 -8.38 -16.88
N LEU A 139 -2.28 -9.65 -17.13
CA LEU A 139 -1.81 -10.80 -16.34
C LEU A 139 -2.21 -10.74 -14.83
N GLU A 140 -3.31 -10.07 -14.50
CA GLU A 140 -3.76 -9.91 -13.10
C GLU A 140 -3.97 -11.27 -12.39
N GLY A 141 -4.45 -12.29 -13.08
CA GLY A 141 -4.56 -13.65 -12.53
C GLY A 141 -3.21 -14.20 -12.07
N ILE A 142 -2.15 -14.00 -12.85
CA ILE A 142 -0.78 -14.42 -12.46
C ILE A 142 -0.28 -13.59 -11.29
N ALA A 143 -0.50 -12.27 -11.31
CA ALA A 143 -0.10 -11.36 -10.23
C ALA A 143 -0.80 -11.74 -8.91
N THR A 144 -2.09 -12.00 -8.96
CA THR A 144 -2.88 -12.44 -7.79
C THR A 144 -2.39 -13.77 -7.24
N VAL A 145 -2.20 -14.78 -8.10
CA VAL A 145 -1.67 -16.10 -7.64
C VAL A 145 -0.28 -15.95 -7.03
N ARG A 146 0.56 -15.07 -7.57
CA ARG A 146 1.87 -14.76 -6.99
C ARG A 146 1.75 -14.16 -5.59
N GLN A 147 0.85 -13.20 -5.36
CA GLN A 147 0.63 -12.64 -4.02
C GLN A 147 0.09 -13.67 -3.03
N LEU A 148 -0.83 -14.54 -3.48
CA LEU A 148 -1.31 -15.65 -2.67
C LEU A 148 -0.20 -16.63 -2.33
N SER A 149 0.72 -16.92 -3.25
CA SER A 149 1.86 -17.80 -3.00
C SER A 149 2.76 -17.26 -1.88
N PHE A 150 2.97 -15.96 -1.82
CA PHE A 150 3.74 -15.33 -0.76
C PHE A 150 3.09 -15.47 0.62
N GLY A 151 1.77 -15.26 0.69
CA GLY A 151 1.02 -15.51 1.93
C GLY A 151 1.04 -16.98 2.35
N MET A 152 0.97 -17.92 1.40
CA MET A 152 1.07 -19.36 1.69
C MET A 152 2.46 -19.75 2.18
N LEU A 153 3.52 -19.19 1.60
CA LEU A 153 4.88 -19.40 2.07
C LEU A 153 5.09 -18.83 3.47
N ASP A 154 4.58 -17.62 3.72
CA ASP A 154 4.61 -17.01 5.04
C ASP A 154 3.94 -17.89 6.10
N MET A 155 2.72 -18.35 5.83
CA MET A 155 2.00 -19.24 6.74
C MET A 155 2.70 -20.59 6.90
N ALA A 156 3.31 -21.16 5.86
CA ALA A 156 4.07 -22.39 5.98
C ALA A 156 5.24 -22.25 6.96
N TRP A 157 5.99 -21.13 6.89
CA TRP A 157 7.09 -20.86 7.81
C TRP A 157 6.65 -20.63 9.26
N HIS A 158 5.52 -19.96 9.47
CA HIS A 158 5.12 -19.45 10.79
C HIS A 158 4.03 -20.27 11.49
N SER A 159 3.42 -21.27 10.84
CA SER A 159 2.41 -22.15 11.45
C SER A 159 2.94 -23.54 11.84
N GLY A 160 4.14 -23.90 11.39
CA GLY A 160 4.76 -25.19 11.65
C GLY A 160 5.85 -25.15 12.73
N ASN A 161 6.43 -26.32 13.03
CA ASN A 161 7.63 -26.42 13.87
C ASN A 161 8.88 -26.23 13.00
N PRO A 162 9.65 -25.15 13.15
CA PRO A 162 10.81 -24.87 12.31
C PRO A 162 11.91 -25.93 12.47
N SER A 163 11.97 -26.67 13.60
CA SER A 163 12.95 -27.74 13.82
C SER A 163 12.73 -28.96 12.89
N THR A 164 11.58 -29.06 12.24
CA THR A 164 11.30 -30.15 11.29
C THR A 164 11.69 -29.80 9.85
N VAL A 165 12.09 -28.57 9.58
CA VAL A 165 12.53 -28.12 8.26
C VAL A 165 13.97 -28.60 8.02
N GLY A 166 14.16 -29.45 7.02
CA GLY A 166 15.48 -29.90 6.56
C GLY A 166 16.09 -28.90 5.59
N ASP A 167 15.85 -29.12 4.31
CA ASP A 167 16.30 -28.20 3.25
C ASP A 167 15.29 -27.08 3.02
N VAL A 168 15.80 -25.82 3.01
CA VAL A 168 14.96 -24.63 2.84
C VAL A 168 14.33 -24.57 1.46
N LYS A 169 15.05 -25.01 0.42
CA LYS A 169 14.55 -25.00 -0.95
C LYS A 169 13.46 -26.05 -1.18
N GLU A 170 13.62 -27.23 -0.59
CA GLU A 170 12.59 -28.27 -0.66
C GLU A 170 11.32 -27.82 0.08
N PHE A 171 11.48 -27.20 1.25
CA PHE A 171 10.36 -26.64 2.02
C PHE A 171 9.60 -25.56 1.23
N GLU A 172 10.31 -24.59 0.65
CA GLU A 172 9.73 -23.55 -0.21
C GLU A 172 8.99 -24.15 -1.42
N THR A 173 9.63 -25.12 -2.07
CA THR A 173 9.06 -25.84 -3.22
C THR A 173 7.73 -26.51 -2.88
N ALA A 174 7.66 -27.13 -1.71
CA ALA A 174 6.43 -27.75 -1.21
C ALA A 174 5.35 -26.70 -0.87
N ALA A 175 5.73 -25.58 -0.24
CA ALA A 175 4.82 -24.48 0.08
C ALA A 175 4.19 -23.88 -1.18
N PHE A 176 4.96 -23.73 -2.27
CA PHE A 176 4.48 -23.20 -3.54
C PHE A 176 3.72 -24.20 -4.44
N ALA A 177 3.68 -25.48 -4.11
CA ALA A 177 3.17 -26.52 -4.99
C ALA A 177 1.77 -26.24 -5.58
N LYS A 178 0.86 -25.64 -4.78
CA LYS A 178 -0.52 -25.31 -5.18
C LYS A 178 -0.64 -24.05 -6.05
N THR A 179 0.36 -23.18 -6.00
CA THR A 179 0.32 -21.84 -6.65
C THR A 179 1.34 -21.72 -7.78
N ARG A 180 2.13 -22.75 -8.01
CA ARG A 180 3.13 -22.76 -9.06
C ARG A 180 2.49 -22.84 -10.45
N LEU A 181 2.55 -21.74 -11.19
CA LEU A 181 2.01 -21.66 -12.55
C LEU A 181 3.08 -21.87 -13.63
N LEU A 182 4.33 -21.54 -13.31
CA LEU A 182 5.45 -21.58 -14.27
C LEU A 182 6.59 -22.40 -13.68
N PRO A 183 7.48 -22.97 -14.54
CA PRO A 183 8.69 -23.62 -14.07
C PRO A 183 9.54 -22.66 -13.21
N GLU A 184 10.08 -23.19 -12.12
CA GLU A 184 10.99 -22.46 -11.25
C GLU A 184 12.43 -22.65 -11.69
N HIS A 185 13.24 -21.60 -11.59
CA HIS A 185 14.69 -21.73 -11.78
C HIS A 185 15.30 -22.39 -10.54
N ALA A 186 16.06 -23.46 -10.74
CA ALA A 186 16.58 -24.29 -9.65
C ALA A 186 17.44 -23.53 -8.63
N GLU A 187 18.16 -22.50 -9.09
CA GLU A 187 19.07 -21.70 -8.26
C GLU A 187 18.39 -20.57 -7.48
N THR A 188 17.07 -20.37 -7.67
CA THR A 188 16.33 -19.34 -6.92
C THR A 188 15.75 -19.91 -5.63
N CYS A 189 15.81 -19.11 -4.58
CA CYS A 189 15.16 -19.41 -3.29
C CYS A 189 14.64 -18.11 -2.68
N MET A 190 13.32 -17.92 -2.69
CA MET A 190 12.70 -16.71 -2.20
C MET A 190 12.83 -16.55 -0.69
N SER A 191 12.74 -17.65 0.06
CA SER A 191 12.84 -17.64 1.53
C SER A 191 14.11 -16.98 2.04
N THR A 192 15.22 -17.09 1.32
CA THR A 192 16.51 -16.48 1.72
C THR A 192 16.57 -14.96 1.54
N SER A 193 15.63 -14.38 0.81
CA SER A 193 15.56 -12.94 0.52
C SER A 193 14.25 -12.28 0.97
N PHE A 194 13.32 -13.06 1.53
CA PHE A 194 11.98 -12.59 1.88
C PHE A 194 11.98 -11.83 3.22
N SER A 195 12.59 -10.67 3.23
CA SER A 195 12.75 -9.85 4.44
C SER A 195 11.43 -9.44 5.09
N HIS A 196 10.34 -9.27 4.34
CA HIS A 196 9.04 -8.88 4.86
C HIS A 196 8.56 -9.78 6.00
N ILE A 197 8.65 -11.10 5.81
CA ILE A 197 8.15 -12.08 6.78
C ILE A 197 9.16 -12.45 7.87
N PHE A 198 10.46 -12.12 7.70
CA PHE A 198 11.49 -12.44 8.70
C PHE A 198 12.05 -11.22 9.44
N GLN A 199 12.02 -10.02 8.84
CA GLN A 199 12.58 -8.79 9.42
C GLN A 199 11.62 -7.60 9.35
N GLY A 200 10.65 -7.65 8.42
CA GLY A 200 9.77 -6.52 8.10
C GLY A 200 8.53 -6.40 8.99
N GLY A 201 8.30 -7.34 9.91
CA GLY A 201 7.14 -7.33 10.79
C GLY A 201 5.88 -8.01 10.23
N TYR A 202 5.94 -8.63 9.05
CA TYR A 202 4.81 -9.31 8.40
C TYR A 202 4.79 -10.84 8.62
N SER A 203 5.46 -11.34 9.65
CA SER A 203 5.43 -12.78 10.01
C SER A 203 4.00 -13.24 10.30
N ALA A 204 3.55 -14.29 9.61
CA ALA A 204 2.16 -14.77 9.58
C ALA A 204 1.14 -13.68 9.22
N GLY A 205 1.57 -12.61 8.55
CA GLY A 205 0.80 -11.42 8.27
C GLY A 205 0.86 -10.95 6.81
N TYR A 206 1.57 -11.64 5.92
CA TYR A 206 1.71 -11.21 4.53
C TYR A 206 0.37 -11.20 3.76
N TYR A 207 -0.61 -11.99 4.16
CA TYR A 207 -1.98 -11.97 3.63
C TYR A 207 -2.62 -10.56 3.69
N SER A 208 -2.13 -9.71 4.59
CA SER A 208 -2.62 -8.35 4.80
C SER A 208 -2.65 -7.50 3.55
N TYR A 209 -1.68 -7.66 2.65
CA TYR A 209 -1.65 -6.94 1.37
C TYR A 209 -2.87 -7.26 0.49
N LYS A 210 -3.21 -8.54 0.35
CA LYS A 210 -4.39 -8.95 -0.46
C LYS A 210 -5.70 -8.62 0.24
N TRP A 211 -5.75 -8.70 1.57
CA TRP A 211 -6.91 -8.25 2.34
C TRP A 211 -7.10 -6.73 2.22
N ALA A 212 -6.03 -5.96 2.32
CA ALA A 212 -6.09 -4.51 2.15
C ALA A 212 -6.52 -4.10 0.73
N GLU A 213 -6.21 -4.89 -0.31
CA GLU A 213 -6.75 -4.65 -1.65
C GLU A 213 -8.29 -4.77 -1.70
N VAL A 214 -8.88 -5.67 -0.92
CA VAL A 214 -10.36 -5.73 -0.78
C VAL A 214 -10.88 -4.46 -0.12
N LEU A 215 -10.24 -4.03 0.97
CA LEU A 215 -10.64 -2.84 1.70
C LEU A 215 -10.48 -1.57 0.84
N ASP A 216 -9.34 -1.41 0.18
CA ASP A 216 -9.06 -0.22 -0.63
C ASP A 216 -9.97 -0.11 -1.85
N ALA A 217 -10.21 -1.21 -2.56
CA ALA A 217 -11.07 -1.21 -3.74
C ALA A 217 -12.51 -0.81 -3.38
N ASP A 218 -13.05 -1.38 -2.30
CA ASP A 218 -14.39 -1.05 -1.83
C ASP A 218 -14.46 0.37 -1.24
N ALA A 219 -13.44 0.80 -0.52
CA ALA A 219 -13.35 2.18 -0.02
C ALA A 219 -13.23 3.20 -1.16
N PHE A 220 -12.40 2.91 -2.18
CA PHE A 220 -12.25 3.80 -3.33
C PHE A 220 -13.50 3.84 -4.21
N SER A 221 -14.28 2.75 -4.29
CA SER A 221 -15.58 2.78 -4.99
C SER A 221 -16.51 3.85 -4.41
N TYR A 222 -16.46 4.10 -3.10
CA TYR A 222 -17.23 5.18 -2.47
C TYR A 222 -16.77 6.57 -2.91
N PHE A 223 -15.46 6.77 -3.08
CA PHE A 223 -14.94 8.01 -3.68
C PHE A 223 -15.39 8.16 -5.13
N ARG A 224 -15.37 7.09 -5.93
CA ARG A 224 -15.87 7.14 -7.31
C ARG A 224 -17.37 7.47 -7.40
N GLU A 225 -18.19 6.89 -6.54
CA GLU A 225 -19.64 7.18 -6.47
C GLU A 225 -19.94 8.66 -6.17
N LYS A 226 -19.11 9.30 -5.35
CA LYS A 226 -19.36 10.68 -4.85
C LYS A 226 -18.46 11.74 -5.48
N GLY A 227 -17.52 11.34 -6.31
CA GLY A 227 -16.43 12.17 -6.86
C GLY A 227 -15.13 11.98 -6.09
N ILE A 228 -14.04 11.71 -6.83
CA ILE A 228 -12.74 11.34 -6.23
C ILE A 228 -12.11 12.43 -5.36
N PHE A 229 -12.55 13.67 -5.50
CA PHE A 229 -12.15 14.82 -4.67
C PHE A 229 -13.25 15.32 -3.73
N ASN A 230 -14.27 14.49 -3.45
CA ASN A 230 -15.35 14.84 -2.56
C ASN A 230 -14.85 15.04 -1.13
N LYS A 231 -14.98 16.26 -0.61
CA LYS A 231 -14.47 16.66 0.70
C LYS A 231 -15.21 15.98 1.86
N GLU A 232 -16.48 15.64 1.69
CA GLU A 232 -17.25 14.94 2.73
C GLU A 232 -16.75 13.51 2.90
N VAL A 233 -16.56 12.77 1.79
CA VAL A 233 -16.01 11.40 1.82
C VAL A 233 -14.58 11.42 2.38
N ALA A 234 -13.76 12.37 1.93
CA ALA A 234 -12.40 12.54 2.46
C ALA A 234 -12.40 12.87 3.96
N GLY A 235 -13.34 13.70 4.43
CA GLY A 235 -13.55 14.00 5.84
C GLY A 235 -13.89 12.74 6.64
N LYS A 236 -14.86 11.95 6.17
CA LYS A 236 -15.24 10.66 6.79
C LYS A 236 -14.06 9.68 6.84
N PHE A 237 -13.26 9.58 5.77
CA PHE A 237 -12.08 8.73 5.74
C PHE A 237 -11.03 9.19 6.76
N LYS A 238 -10.77 10.50 6.81
CA LYS A 238 -9.88 11.08 7.82
C LYS A 238 -10.37 10.80 9.25
N GLU A 239 -11.65 11.07 9.54
CA GLU A 239 -12.21 10.97 10.89
C GLU A 239 -12.34 9.54 11.39
N ASN A 240 -12.67 8.59 10.52
CA ASN A 240 -12.95 7.21 10.92
C ASN A 240 -11.78 6.25 10.68
N ILE A 241 -10.85 6.58 9.77
CA ILE A 241 -9.70 5.73 9.46
C ILE A 241 -8.41 6.38 9.92
N LEU A 242 -8.00 7.50 9.27
CA LEU A 242 -6.67 8.06 9.45
C LEU A 242 -6.40 8.60 10.85
N SER A 243 -7.42 9.18 11.51
CA SER A 243 -7.23 9.78 12.82
C SER A 243 -7.24 8.77 13.97
N LYS A 244 -7.76 7.56 13.75
CA LYS A 244 -8.06 6.62 14.83
C LYS A 244 -6.88 5.72 15.24
N GLY A 245 -5.97 5.42 14.32
CA GLY A 245 -4.92 4.46 14.62
C GLY A 245 -5.47 3.14 15.17
N GLY A 246 -4.86 2.60 16.20
CA GLY A 246 -5.27 1.37 16.88
C GLY A 246 -6.22 1.55 18.06
N THR A 247 -6.96 2.65 18.13
CA THR A 247 -7.83 2.96 19.29
C THR A 247 -9.14 2.19 19.31
N GLU A 248 -9.58 1.67 18.18
CA GLU A 248 -10.85 0.96 18.01
C GLU A 248 -10.66 -0.23 17.05
N ASP A 249 -11.63 -1.14 17.02
CA ASP A 249 -11.62 -2.28 16.09
C ASP A 249 -11.63 -1.79 14.63
N PRO A 250 -10.73 -2.28 13.76
CA PRO A 250 -10.65 -1.85 12.36
C PRO A 250 -11.93 -2.06 11.56
N MET A 251 -12.67 -3.14 11.81
CA MET A 251 -13.91 -3.39 11.09
C MET A 251 -14.99 -2.39 11.49
N ASP A 252 -15.06 -1.99 12.76
CA ASP A 252 -15.99 -0.97 13.23
C ASP A 252 -15.66 0.40 12.62
N LEU A 253 -14.37 0.75 12.55
CA LEU A 253 -13.90 1.95 11.87
C LEU A 253 -14.28 1.95 10.39
N TYR A 254 -14.06 0.83 9.72
CA TYR A 254 -14.39 0.68 8.30
C TYR A 254 -15.88 0.81 8.04
N VAL A 255 -16.72 0.12 8.82
CA VAL A 255 -18.18 0.19 8.69
C VAL A 255 -18.69 1.60 8.95
N ARG A 256 -18.10 2.32 9.91
CA ARG A 256 -18.45 3.72 10.19
C ARG A 256 -18.12 4.66 9.03
N PHE A 257 -16.99 4.40 8.34
CA PHE A 257 -16.62 5.13 7.13
C PHE A 257 -17.50 4.77 5.94
N ARG A 258 -17.64 3.47 5.63
CA ARG A 258 -18.23 2.97 4.39
C ARG A 258 -19.77 2.83 4.50
N GLY A 259 -20.31 2.66 5.72
CA GLY A 259 -21.72 2.38 5.99
C GLY A 259 -22.08 0.89 5.92
N ARG A 260 -21.12 0.01 5.59
CA ARG A 260 -21.28 -1.44 5.51
C ARG A 260 -19.92 -2.14 5.65
N LYS A 261 -19.93 -3.45 5.81
CA LYS A 261 -18.71 -4.27 5.71
C LYS A 261 -18.12 -4.21 4.29
N PRO A 262 -16.80 -4.43 4.14
CA PRO A 262 -16.15 -4.46 2.83
C PRO A 262 -16.73 -5.57 1.95
N ASP A 263 -16.82 -5.30 0.65
CA ASP A 263 -17.29 -6.26 -0.36
C ASP A 263 -16.14 -6.54 -1.34
N PRO A 264 -15.71 -7.80 -1.51
CA PRO A 264 -14.65 -8.15 -2.45
C PRO A 264 -15.04 -7.93 -3.92
N GLN A 265 -16.31 -7.70 -4.21
CA GLN A 265 -16.80 -7.44 -5.56
C GLN A 265 -16.07 -6.27 -6.23
N ALA A 266 -15.81 -5.17 -5.49
CA ALA A 266 -15.12 -4.01 -6.02
C ALA A 266 -13.67 -4.34 -6.46
N LEU A 267 -12.98 -5.24 -5.75
CA LEU A 267 -11.66 -5.73 -6.18
C LEU A 267 -11.76 -6.58 -7.46
N LEU A 268 -12.74 -7.49 -7.53
CA LEU A 268 -12.92 -8.35 -8.70
C LEU A 268 -13.28 -7.53 -9.95
N GLU A 269 -14.10 -6.51 -9.81
CA GLU A 269 -14.42 -5.56 -10.90
C GLU A 269 -13.17 -4.77 -11.34
N ARG A 270 -12.41 -4.24 -10.39
CA ARG A 270 -11.14 -3.54 -10.68
C ARG A 270 -10.13 -4.43 -11.40
N ALA A 271 -10.05 -5.69 -11.01
CA ALA A 271 -9.17 -6.70 -11.60
C ALA A 271 -9.66 -7.24 -12.95
N GLY A 272 -10.86 -6.86 -13.42
CA GLY A 272 -11.47 -7.37 -14.64
C GLY A 272 -11.88 -8.85 -14.56
N LEU A 273 -12.11 -9.36 -13.34
CA LEU A 273 -12.49 -10.76 -13.07
C LEU A 273 -13.99 -10.93 -12.83
N ALA A 274 -14.73 -9.84 -12.72
CA ALA A 274 -16.19 -9.82 -12.63
C ALA A 274 -16.74 -8.59 -13.35
N ASP A 275 -17.96 -8.71 -13.87
CA ASP A 275 -18.67 -7.58 -14.45
C ASP A 275 -19.10 -6.59 -13.34
N ALA A 276 -19.06 -5.30 -13.65
CA ALA A 276 -19.61 -4.28 -12.78
C ALA A 276 -21.10 -4.56 -12.58
N LYS A 277 -21.55 -4.54 -11.33
CA LYS A 277 -22.99 -4.64 -11.05
C LYS A 277 -23.70 -3.43 -11.66
N SER A 278 -24.60 -3.71 -12.63
CA SER A 278 -25.45 -2.70 -13.28
C SER A 278 -26.40 -2.02 -12.30
#